data_6b5bce338cff1400ee852f4ee1aaf0ef
#
_entry.id   6b5bce338cff1400ee852f4ee1aaf0ef
#
_cell.length_a   1.000
_cell.length_b   1.000
_cell.length_c   1.000
_cell.angle_alpha   90.00
_cell.angle_beta   90.00
_cell.angle_gamma   90.00
#
_symmetry.space_group_name_H-M   'P 1'
#
loop_
_entity.id
_entity.type
_entity.pdbx_description
1 polymer ?
#
loop_
_entity_poly.entity_id
_entity_poly.type
_entity_poly.pdbx_seq_one_letter_code
_entity_poly.pdbx_strand_id
1 'polypeptide(L)'
;MSSRIFYYIFVAFSLIELFERSSFPLPFGTYVYAIFIYFWLIQIFIYISKNYKYISYNYNGNKIIACNVVCSLIMIIRGLSHSDNYWQYKDVLLSSGPSLFFFLAIYLSTEIHFCAKCLSYIIKYYLLASVLLINDARLANTGRIMCNTLPLLGYFMNKYKWYIIIFTLYSLTLTWDARGWVLRALFGLVLGLYYIFVQQKIQRLSKKIMNIVFSVLLIAPLVFSYLGYKGIFNVFDMQSYMDNSSMSEDDLVDTRSFLYILVQEKLEASKSVVGGVGLAVSYWDDFNAESNVNELRKIGRTSTESGLLNVYFWGGIIGVFLYSMIYWMAAYYGIFRSKNNFCKLIGLFIIFRWGISFVDEPNCWVCSNIMLYFFMGICLNKKIRNLDDEFMQRYLKIE
;
A
#
# COMPACT_ATOMS: atom_id res chain seq x y z
N MET A 1 -7.10 5.97 -25.61
CA MET A 1 -7.39 4.70 -24.96
C MET A 1 -8.34 5.01 -23.84
N SER A 2 -9.52 4.41 -23.79
CA SER A 2 -10.55 4.90 -22.88
C SER A 2 -10.25 4.44 -21.44
N SER A 3 -10.59 5.26 -20.46
CA SER A 3 -10.61 4.94 -19.03
C SER A 3 -11.35 3.62 -18.73
N ARG A 4 -12.21 3.18 -19.66
CA ARG A 4 -12.94 1.92 -19.57
C ARG A 4 -12.01 0.68 -19.51
N ILE A 5 -10.90 0.67 -20.25
CA ILE A 5 -9.98 -0.49 -20.26
C ILE A 5 -9.32 -0.66 -18.89
N PHE A 6 -8.85 0.44 -18.28
CA PHE A 6 -8.27 0.38 -16.94
C PHE A 6 -9.28 -0.06 -15.88
N TYR A 7 -10.54 0.34 -16.02
CA TYR A 7 -11.60 -0.12 -15.15
C TYR A 7 -11.80 -1.63 -15.24
N TYR A 8 -11.90 -2.19 -16.44
CA TYR A 8 -12.04 -3.64 -16.61
C TYR A 8 -10.82 -4.42 -16.13
N ILE A 9 -9.62 -3.88 -16.34
CA ILE A 9 -8.40 -4.50 -15.81
C ILE A 9 -8.41 -4.47 -14.28
N PHE A 10 -8.79 -3.37 -13.66
CA PHE A 10 -8.91 -3.27 -12.21
C PHE A 10 -9.95 -4.26 -11.65
N VAL A 11 -11.11 -4.39 -12.30
CA VAL A 11 -12.13 -5.38 -11.94
C VAL A 11 -11.60 -6.81 -12.06
N ALA A 12 -10.99 -7.15 -13.20
CA ALA A 12 -10.41 -8.47 -13.41
C ALA A 12 -9.33 -8.79 -12.38
N PHE A 13 -8.44 -7.83 -12.09
CA PHE A 13 -7.40 -7.98 -11.10
C PHE A 13 -7.96 -8.23 -9.70
N SER A 14 -8.98 -7.47 -9.29
CA SER A 14 -9.62 -7.63 -7.98
C SER A 14 -10.31 -8.99 -7.84
N LEU A 15 -10.91 -9.50 -8.90
CA LEU A 15 -11.53 -10.83 -8.91
C LEU A 15 -10.46 -11.92 -8.82
N ILE A 16 -9.37 -11.81 -9.59
CA ILE A 16 -8.25 -12.77 -9.52
C ILE A 16 -7.67 -12.78 -8.11
N GLU A 17 -7.47 -11.63 -7.48
CA GLU A 17 -7.00 -11.53 -6.10
C GLU A 17 -7.95 -12.24 -5.12
N LEU A 18 -9.26 -12.10 -5.31
CA LEU A 18 -10.26 -12.84 -4.52
C LEU A 18 -10.15 -14.35 -4.71
N PHE A 19 -9.94 -14.83 -5.95
CA PHE A 19 -9.86 -16.26 -6.25
C PHE A 19 -8.51 -16.88 -5.83
N GLU A 20 -7.40 -16.21 -6.06
CA GLU A 20 -6.06 -16.73 -5.73
C GLU A 20 -5.91 -16.97 -4.23
N ARG A 21 -6.49 -16.09 -3.42
CA ARG A 21 -6.49 -16.20 -1.96
C ARG A 21 -7.65 -17.05 -1.43
N SER A 22 -8.39 -17.71 -2.31
CA SER A 22 -9.51 -18.56 -1.97
C SER A 22 -9.09 -20.00 -1.66
N SER A 23 -10.00 -20.79 -1.03
CA SER A 23 -9.83 -22.25 -0.85
C SER A 23 -9.82 -23.01 -2.18
N PHE A 24 -10.04 -22.32 -3.31
CA PHE A 24 -9.96 -22.84 -4.65
C PHE A 24 -8.87 -22.08 -5.42
N PRO A 25 -7.56 -22.33 -5.15
CA PRO A 25 -6.50 -21.67 -5.88
C PRO A 25 -6.60 -22.03 -7.35
N LEU A 26 -6.53 -21.02 -8.21
CA LEU A 26 -6.49 -21.27 -9.67
C LEU A 26 -5.23 -22.07 -9.99
N PRO A 27 -5.33 -23.19 -10.71
CA PRO A 27 -4.15 -23.87 -11.21
C PRO A 27 -3.33 -22.87 -12.04
N PHE A 28 -2.03 -22.79 -11.77
CA PHE A 28 -1.13 -21.78 -12.36
C PHE A 28 -1.39 -20.32 -11.95
N GLY A 29 -2.06 -20.06 -10.80
CA GLY A 29 -2.45 -18.72 -10.36
C GLY A 29 -1.33 -17.69 -10.40
N THR A 30 -0.12 -18.04 -9.94
CA THR A 30 1.04 -17.12 -9.97
C THR A 30 1.40 -16.65 -11.37
N TYR A 31 1.35 -17.52 -12.38
CA TYR A 31 1.67 -17.14 -13.76
C TYR A 31 0.57 -16.28 -14.38
N VAL A 32 -0.68 -16.64 -14.14
CA VAL A 32 -1.84 -15.85 -14.60
C VAL A 32 -1.78 -14.46 -13.98
N TYR A 33 -1.50 -14.37 -12.70
CA TYR A 33 -1.34 -13.12 -11.98
C TYR A 33 -0.21 -12.25 -12.56
N ALA A 34 0.96 -12.83 -12.81
CA ALA A 34 2.09 -12.14 -13.42
C ALA A 34 1.76 -11.61 -14.83
N ILE A 35 1.09 -12.41 -15.66
CA ILE A 35 0.64 -11.99 -16.99
C ILE A 35 -0.27 -10.76 -16.91
N PHE A 36 -1.24 -10.75 -15.97
CA PHE A 36 -2.12 -9.62 -15.76
C PHE A 36 -1.36 -8.37 -15.29
N ILE A 37 -0.39 -8.51 -14.39
CA ILE A 37 0.45 -7.41 -13.92
C ILE A 37 1.24 -6.80 -15.09
N TYR A 38 1.92 -7.62 -15.90
CA TYR A 38 2.67 -7.14 -17.05
C TYR A 38 1.77 -6.47 -18.09
N PHE A 39 0.62 -7.08 -18.38
CA PHE A 39 -0.35 -6.48 -19.29
C PHE A 39 -0.80 -5.10 -18.78
N TRP A 40 -1.09 -4.98 -17.50
CA TRP A 40 -1.48 -3.74 -16.87
C TRP A 40 -0.36 -2.68 -16.91
N LEU A 41 0.89 -3.07 -16.63
CA LEU A 41 2.04 -2.18 -16.75
C LEU A 41 2.23 -1.66 -18.17
N ILE A 42 2.16 -2.54 -19.17
CA ILE A 42 2.24 -2.16 -20.58
C ILE A 42 1.15 -1.13 -20.92
N GLN A 43 -0.08 -1.37 -20.46
CA GLN A 43 -1.18 -0.44 -20.69
C GLN A 43 -0.94 0.92 -20.02
N ILE A 44 -0.39 0.94 -18.81
CA ILE A 44 -0.01 2.19 -18.13
C ILE A 44 1.07 2.93 -18.92
N PHE A 45 2.12 2.25 -19.37
CA PHE A 45 3.16 2.89 -20.17
C PHE A 45 2.61 3.49 -21.48
N ILE A 46 1.75 2.77 -22.18
CA ILE A 46 1.05 3.28 -23.37
C ILE A 46 0.20 4.51 -23.03
N TYR A 47 -0.49 4.46 -21.88
CA TYR A 47 -1.33 5.57 -21.41
C TYR A 47 -0.48 6.81 -21.08
N ILE A 48 0.61 6.64 -20.35
CA ILE A 48 1.55 7.73 -20.00
C ILE A 48 2.11 8.37 -21.28
N SER A 49 2.55 7.54 -22.24
CA SER A 49 3.10 8.04 -23.52
C SER A 49 2.08 8.88 -24.31
N LYS A 50 0.84 8.40 -24.40
CA LYS A 50 -0.24 9.13 -25.10
C LYS A 50 -0.66 10.41 -24.39
N ASN A 51 -0.57 10.48 -23.09
CA ASN A 51 -1.00 11.62 -22.27
C ASN A 51 0.17 12.41 -21.68
N TYR A 52 1.37 12.25 -22.22
CA TYR A 52 2.60 12.84 -21.66
C TYR A 52 2.49 14.35 -21.45
N LYS A 53 1.97 15.10 -22.43
CA LYS A 53 1.78 16.55 -22.30
C LYS A 53 0.86 16.92 -21.16
N TYR A 54 -0.26 16.21 -21.00
CA TYR A 54 -1.20 16.42 -19.90
C TYR A 54 -0.57 16.12 -18.55
N ILE A 55 0.12 14.98 -18.46
CA ILE A 55 0.79 14.51 -17.24
C ILE A 55 1.89 15.49 -16.84
N SER A 56 2.74 15.91 -17.77
CA SER A 56 3.85 16.84 -17.48
C SER A 56 3.37 18.18 -16.95
N TYR A 57 2.20 18.67 -17.41
CA TYR A 57 1.65 19.95 -16.99
C TYR A 57 0.84 19.87 -15.68
N ASN A 58 0.09 18.80 -15.48
CA ASN A 58 -0.88 18.73 -14.38
C ASN A 58 -0.39 17.98 -13.15
N TYR A 59 0.62 17.11 -13.27
CA TYR A 59 1.11 16.34 -12.14
C TYR A 59 2.35 16.96 -11.51
N ASN A 60 2.31 17.08 -10.20
CA ASN A 60 3.48 17.42 -9.40
C ASN A 60 4.30 16.15 -9.14
N GLY A 61 5.64 16.30 -9.12
CA GLY A 61 6.52 15.18 -8.73
C GLY A 61 6.92 14.23 -9.85
N ASN A 62 6.64 14.51 -11.12
CA ASN A 62 7.03 13.65 -12.24
C ASN A 62 8.51 13.27 -12.24
N LYS A 63 9.42 14.18 -11.84
CA LYS A 63 10.86 13.90 -11.74
C LYS A 63 11.15 12.82 -10.69
N ILE A 64 10.51 12.90 -9.51
CA ILE A 64 10.66 11.92 -8.43
C ILE A 64 10.11 10.56 -8.86
N ILE A 65 8.97 10.54 -9.54
CA ILE A 65 8.40 9.30 -10.09
C ILE A 65 9.35 8.68 -11.12
N ALA A 66 9.94 9.48 -12.01
CA ALA A 66 10.93 9.00 -12.97
C ALA A 66 12.19 8.44 -12.28
N CYS A 67 12.70 9.13 -11.24
CA CYS A 67 13.82 8.61 -10.44
C CYS A 67 13.46 7.27 -9.76
N ASN A 68 12.22 7.10 -9.25
CA ASN A 68 11.77 5.83 -8.70
C ASN A 68 11.72 4.71 -9.76
N VAL A 69 11.31 5.03 -11.02
CA VAL A 69 11.36 4.05 -12.11
C VAL A 69 12.81 3.58 -12.35
N VAL A 70 13.75 4.53 -12.44
CA VAL A 70 15.17 4.19 -12.63
C VAL A 70 15.70 3.37 -11.46
N CYS A 71 15.39 3.76 -10.23
CA CYS A 71 15.79 3.04 -9.03
C CYS A 71 15.23 1.60 -9.04
N SER A 72 13.94 1.42 -9.38
CA SER A 72 13.30 0.11 -9.50
C SER A 72 13.97 -0.78 -10.56
N LEU A 73 14.35 -0.20 -11.71
CA LEU A 73 15.10 -0.92 -12.74
C LEU A 73 16.48 -1.38 -12.22
N ILE A 74 17.19 -0.50 -11.50
CA ILE A 74 18.48 -0.85 -10.89
C ILE A 74 18.31 -1.98 -9.87
N MET A 75 17.27 -1.94 -9.03
CA MET A 75 16.98 -3.03 -8.07
C MET A 75 16.73 -4.37 -8.78
N ILE A 76 15.99 -4.36 -9.89
CA ILE A 76 15.72 -5.55 -10.70
C ILE A 76 17.02 -6.08 -11.34
N ILE A 77 17.81 -5.21 -11.99
CA ILE A 77 19.05 -5.62 -12.64
C ILE A 77 20.02 -6.22 -11.61
N ARG A 78 20.15 -5.60 -10.44
CA ARG A 78 20.94 -6.15 -9.33
C ARG A 78 20.40 -7.47 -8.84
N GLY A 79 19.07 -7.60 -8.69
CA GLY A 79 18.43 -8.86 -8.32
C GLY A 79 18.75 -9.97 -9.34
N LEU A 80 18.64 -9.70 -10.62
CA LEU A 80 18.98 -10.65 -11.68
C LEU A 80 20.48 -11.03 -11.66
N SER A 81 21.37 -10.09 -11.35
CA SER A 81 22.80 -10.36 -11.28
C SER A 81 23.23 -11.19 -10.05
N HIS A 82 22.41 -11.22 -9.00
CA HIS A 82 22.64 -12.02 -7.79
C HIS A 82 21.79 -13.30 -7.75
N SER A 83 20.99 -13.56 -8.78
CA SER A 83 20.18 -14.77 -8.85
C SER A 83 21.02 -15.96 -9.31
N ASP A 84 21.09 -17.00 -8.48
CA ASP A 84 21.89 -18.21 -8.74
C ASP A 84 21.06 -19.40 -9.22
N ASN A 85 19.72 -19.32 -9.08
CA ASN A 85 18.84 -20.41 -9.41
C ASN A 85 17.53 -19.96 -10.06
N TYR A 86 16.82 -20.90 -10.71
CA TYR A 86 15.55 -20.66 -11.39
C TYR A 86 14.49 -19.97 -10.52
N TRP A 87 14.41 -20.31 -9.23
CA TRP A 87 13.38 -19.80 -8.34
C TRP A 87 13.59 -18.33 -8.01
N GLN A 88 14.85 -17.91 -7.85
CA GLN A 88 15.21 -16.51 -7.66
C GLN A 88 14.90 -15.69 -8.91
N TYR A 89 15.29 -16.17 -10.11
CA TYR A 89 14.92 -15.52 -11.36
C TYR A 89 13.40 -15.41 -11.52
N LYS A 90 12.67 -16.48 -11.19
CA LYS A 90 11.22 -16.51 -11.22
C LYS A 90 10.62 -15.46 -10.27
N ASP A 91 11.11 -15.33 -9.04
CA ASP A 91 10.63 -14.34 -8.09
C ASP A 91 10.88 -12.92 -8.59
N VAL A 92 12.11 -12.61 -9.03
CA VAL A 92 12.45 -11.28 -9.57
C VAL A 92 11.58 -10.92 -10.77
N LEU A 93 11.34 -11.86 -11.70
CA LEU A 93 10.63 -11.55 -12.93
C LEU A 93 9.11 -11.59 -12.76
N LEU A 94 8.55 -12.50 -11.97
CA LEU A 94 7.11 -12.73 -11.93
C LEU A 94 6.41 -12.18 -10.68
N SER A 95 7.14 -11.89 -9.60
CA SER A 95 6.58 -11.48 -8.33
C SER A 95 7.12 -10.13 -7.86
N SER A 96 8.34 -10.09 -7.34
CA SER A 96 8.90 -8.92 -6.68
C SER A 96 9.23 -7.77 -7.64
N GLY A 97 9.79 -8.04 -8.81
CA GLY A 97 10.19 -7.01 -9.78
C GLY A 97 9.03 -6.19 -10.34
N PRO A 98 7.97 -6.83 -10.90
CA PRO A 98 6.80 -6.08 -11.35
C PRO A 98 6.15 -5.25 -10.24
N SER A 99 6.18 -5.72 -8.99
CA SER A 99 5.58 -5.03 -7.85
C SER A 99 6.25 -3.68 -7.55
N LEU A 100 7.51 -3.49 -7.93
CA LEU A 100 8.20 -2.22 -7.80
C LEU A 100 7.62 -1.08 -8.66
N PHE A 101 6.78 -1.39 -9.66
CA PHE A 101 6.23 -0.37 -10.57
C PHE A 101 4.78 0.02 -10.29
N PHE A 102 4.11 -0.55 -9.27
CA PHE A 102 2.70 -0.22 -9.04
C PHE A 102 2.45 1.22 -8.60
N PHE A 103 3.47 1.95 -8.13
CA PHE A 103 3.35 3.40 -7.94
C PHE A 103 2.99 4.14 -9.25
N LEU A 104 3.19 3.56 -10.43
CA LEU A 104 2.74 4.14 -11.69
C LEU A 104 1.20 4.26 -11.79
N ALA A 105 0.45 3.57 -10.92
CA ALA A 105 -0.99 3.78 -10.76
C ALA A 105 -1.37 5.23 -10.43
N ILE A 106 -0.44 6.03 -9.93
CA ILE A 106 -0.57 7.48 -9.74
C ILE A 106 -1.14 8.15 -11.00
N TYR A 107 -0.71 7.75 -12.17
CA TYR A 107 -1.14 8.39 -13.42
C TYR A 107 -2.54 7.99 -13.89
N LEU A 108 -3.15 6.97 -13.32
CA LEU A 108 -4.53 6.59 -13.63
C LEU A 108 -5.56 7.59 -13.10
N SER A 109 -5.17 8.44 -12.17
CA SER A 109 -6.02 9.50 -11.60
C SER A 109 -6.18 10.73 -12.51
N THR A 110 -5.80 10.65 -13.78
CA THR A 110 -6.03 11.76 -14.76
C THR A 110 -7.51 12.05 -14.93
N GLU A 111 -8.38 11.05 -14.77
CA GLU A 111 -9.81 11.14 -14.92
C GLU A 111 -10.53 10.82 -13.59
N ILE A 112 -11.14 11.84 -12.99
CA ILE A 112 -11.92 11.67 -11.74
C ILE A 112 -13.09 10.69 -11.91
N HIS A 113 -13.63 10.60 -13.13
CA HIS A 113 -14.70 9.66 -13.47
C HIS A 113 -14.26 8.18 -13.32
N PHE A 114 -13.02 7.88 -13.63
CA PHE A 114 -12.44 6.56 -13.39
C PHE A 114 -12.42 6.25 -11.88
N CYS A 115 -12.03 7.23 -11.05
CA CYS A 115 -12.04 7.10 -9.60
C CYS A 115 -13.45 6.77 -9.06
N ALA A 116 -14.44 7.52 -9.49
CA ALA A 116 -15.82 7.28 -9.07
C ALA A 116 -16.31 5.88 -9.46
N LYS A 117 -15.97 5.40 -10.66
CA LYS A 117 -16.31 4.04 -11.10
C LYS A 117 -15.63 2.96 -10.28
N CYS A 118 -14.33 3.09 -9.99
CA CYS A 118 -13.61 2.13 -9.17
C CYS A 118 -14.17 2.08 -7.74
N LEU A 119 -14.45 3.23 -7.14
CA LEU A 119 -15.09 3.30 -5.82
C LEU A 119 -16.48 2.68 -5.82
N SER A 120 -17.30 2.98 -6.83
CA SER A 120 -18.62 2.38 -6.98
C SER A 120 -18.57 0.87 -7.13
N TYR A 121 -17.63 0.36 -7.93
CA TYR A 121 -17.41 -1.08 -8.10
C TYR A 121 -17.03 -1.74 -6.76
N ILE A 122 -16.08 -1.17 -6.03
CA ILE A 122 -15.63 -1.72 -4.75
C ILE A 122 -16.80 -1.80 -3.77
N ILE A 123 -17.59 -0.74 -3.67
CA ILE A 123 -18.67 -0.68 -2.68
C ILE A 123 -19.85 -1.56 -3.06
N LYS A 124 -20.21 -1.63 -4.33
CA LYS A 124 -21.41 -2.35 -4.78
C LYS A 124 -21.18 -3.84 -5.05
N TYR A 125 -20.08 -4.16 -5.72
CA TYR A 125 -19.87 -5.50 -6.27
C TYR A 125 -18.80 -6.28 -5.52
N TYR A 126 -17.65 -5.66 -5.24
CA TYR A 126 -16.55 -6.35 -4.58
C TYR A 126 -16.92 -6.71 -3.13
N LEU A 127 -17.59 -5.81 -2.44
CA LEU A 127 -18.08 -6.04 -1.08
C LEU A 127 -19.13 -7.16 -1.05
N LEU A 128 -20.06 -7.17 -2.01
CA LEU A 128 -21.05 -8.24 -2.13
C LEU A 128 -20.39 -9.60 -2.43
N ALA A 129 -19.45 -9.62 -3.38
CA ALA A 129 -18.71 -10.83 -3.72
C ALA A 129 -17.92 -11.37 -2.50
N SER A 130 -17.34 -10.51 -1.68
CA SER A 130 -16.62 -10.92 -0.50
C SER A 130 -17.52 -11.54 0.58
N VAL A 131 -18.75 -11.03 0.75
CA VAL A 131 -19.74 -11.61 1.67
C VAL A 131 -20.18 -13.01 1.22
N LEU A 132 -20.32 -13.22 -0.10
CA LEU A 132 -20.70 -14.52 -0.67
C LEU A 132 -19.58 -15.56 -0.58
N LEU A 133 -18.34 -15.10 -0.52
CA LEU A 133 -17.16 -15.96 -0.47
C LEU A 133 -16.61 -16.13 0.96
N ILE A 134 -17.41 -16.00 1.98
CA ILE A 134 -17.00 -15.98 3.40
C ILE A 134 -16.09 -17.16 3.74
N ASN A 135 -14.82 -16.85 3.89
CA ASN A 135 -13.81 -17.66 4.58
C ASN A 135 -12.82 -16.67 5.22
N ASP A 136 -12.31 -16.95 6.42
CA ASP A 136 -11.64 -15.98 7.29
C ASP A 136 -10.51 -15.16 6.64
N ALA A 137 -9.64 -15.80 5.90
CA ALA A 137 -8.52 -15.12 5.22
C ALA A 137 -8.95 -14.15 4.11
N ARG A 138 -10.14 -14.28 3.54
CA ARG A 138 -10.65 -13.46 2.44
C ARG A 138 -11.32 -12.20 2.91
N LEU A 139 -12.04 -12.29 4.03
CA LEU A 139 -12.62 -11.12 4.68
C LEU A 139 -11.55 -10.13 5.10
N ALA A 140 -10.36 -10.62 5.54
CA ALA A 140 -9.22 -9.77 5.85
C ALA A 140 -8.78 -8.93 4.65
N ASN A 141 -8.66 -9.53 3.47
CA ASN A 141 -8.22 -8.80 2.27
C ASN A 141 -9.26 -7.81 1.77
N THR A 142 -10.53 -8.18 1.82
CA THR A 142 -11.63 -7.26 1.50
C THR A 142 -11.67 -6.11 2.49
N GLY A 143 -11.46 -6.37 3.77
CA GLY A 143 -11.30 -5.35 4.80
C GLY A 143 -10.17 -4.36 4.49
N ARG A 144 -9.01 -4.84 4.00
CA ARG A 144 -7.88 -3.97 3.60
C ARG A 144 -8.27 -2.99 2.49
N ILE A 145 -9.06 -3.43 1.51
CA ILE A 145 -9.56 -2.52 0.45
C ILE A 145 -10.57 -1.54 1.03
N MET A 146 -11.47 -2.00 1.90
CA MET A 146 -12.46 -1.13 2.54
C MET A 146 -11.83 -0.05 3.40
N CYS A 147 -10.73 -0.32 4.10
CA CYS A 147 -10.00 0.69 4.87
C CYS A 147 -9.63 1.93 4.06
N ASN A 148 -9.33 1.78 2.78
CA ASN A 148 -9.04 2.91 1.90
C ASN A 148 -10.29 3.75 1.59
N THR A 149 -11.50 3.21 1.74
CA THR A 149 -12.76 3.94 1.50
C THR A 149 -13.28 4.66 2.74
N LEU A 150 -12.86 4.23 3.94
CA LEU A 150 -13.33 4.78 5.21
C LEU A 150 -13.13 6.30 5.36
N PRO A 151 -11.99 6.90 4.96
CA PRO A 151 -11.83 8.36 5.01
C PRO A 151 -12.86 9.12 4.17
N LEU A 152 -13.47 8.44 3.21
CA LEU A 152 -14.39 9.02 2.22
C LEU A 152 -15.86 8.79 2.55
N LEU A 153 -16.20 8.26 3.73
CA LEU A 153 -17.58 7.96 4.15
C LEU A 153 -18.56 9.12 3.91
N GLY A 154 -18.11 10.36 4.07
CA GLY A 154 -18.93 11.54 3.85
C GLY A 154 -19.37 11.77 2.41
N TYR A 155 -18.73 11.14 1.44
CA TYR A 155 -19.05 11.23 0.01
C TYR A 155 -19.99 10.14 -0.47
N PHE A 156 -20.35 9.16 0.36
CA PHE A 156 -21.22 8.05 -0.01
C PHE A 156 -22.66 8.26 0.46
N MET A 157 -23.61 7.59 -0.18
CA MET A 157 -25.00 7.56 0.28
C MET A 157 -25.12 6.88 1.64
N ASN A 158 -26.13 7.24 2.43
CA ASN A 158 -26.30 6.77 3.81
C ASN A 158 -26.33 5.23 3.93
N LYS A 159 -27.00 4.55 2.98
CA LYS A 159 -27.05 3.08 2.96
C LYS A 159 -25.66 2.44 2.86
N TYR A 160 -24.75 3.02 2.05
CA TYR A 160 -23.40 2.49 1.87
C TYR A 160 -22.47 2.85 3.03
N LYS A 161 -22.67 3.99 3.71
CA LYS A 161 -21.89 4.36 4.90
C LYS A 161 -22.00 3.31 5.99
N TRP A 162 -23.23 2.96 6.37
CA TRP A 162 -23.48 1.96 7.40
C TRP A 162 -22.98 0.58 6.99
N TYR A 163 -23.18 0.21 5.74
CA TYR A 163 -22.71 -1.05 5.20
C TYR A 163 -21.18 -1.17 5.30
N ILE A 164 -20.43 -0.14 4.89
CA ILE A 164 -18.97 -0.11 4.99
C ILE A 164 -18.51 -0.18 6.45
N ILE A 165 -19.16 0.58 7.34
CA ILE A 165 -18.81 0.60 8.76
C ILE A 165 -19.02 -0.78 9.39
N ILE A 166 -20.21 -1.37 9.22
CA ILE A 166 -20.56 -2.68 9.79
C ILE A 166 -19.62 -3.75 9.24
N PHE A 167 -19.38 -3.75 7.93
CA PHE A 167 -18.48 -4.71 7.33
C PHE A 167 -17.04 -4.56 7.84
N THR A 168 -16.57 -3.32 7.97
CA THR A 168 -15.22 -3.06 8.52
C THR A 168 -15.12 -3.54 9.96
N LEU A 169 -16.09 -3.24 10.79
CA LEU A 169 -16.12 -3.71 12.19
C LEU A 169 -16.15 -5.23 12.27
N TYR A 170 -16.99 -5.90 11.46
CA TYR A 170 -17.04 -7.34 11.39
C TYR A 170 -15.70 -7.95 10.95
N SER A 171 -15.09 -7.40 9.90
CA SER A 171 -13.79 -7.89 9.44
C SER A 171 -12.66 -7.63 10.45
N LEU A 172 -12.76 -6.59 11.30
CA LEU A 172 -11.84 -6.35 12.41
C LEU A 172 -11.92 -7.45 13.48
N THR A 173 -13.12 -7.97 13.77
CA THR A 173 -13.26 -9.05 14.75
C THR A 173 -12.61 -10.37 14.29
N LEU A 174 -12.53 -10.59 12.98
CA LEU A 174 -11.94 -11.79 12.39
C LEU A 174 -10.42 -11.73 12.21
N THR A 175 -9.85 -10.52 12.23
CA THR A 175 -8.44 -10.30 11.90
C THR A 175 -7.76 -9.39 12.91
N TRP A 176 -8.15 -9.55 14.17
CA TRP A 176 -7.60 -8.75 15.27
C TRP A 176 -6.07 -8.84 15.38
N ASP A 177 -5.50 -9.97 14.98
CA ASP A 177 -4.05 -10.22 14.99
C ASP A 177 -3.29 -9.34 13.97
N ALA A 178 -3.98 -8.87 12.93
CA ALA A 178 -3.37 -8.02 11.90
C ALA A 178 -3.33 -6.54 12.34
N ARG A 179 -2.49 -6.21 13.33
CA ARG A 179 -2.41 -4.90 13.99
C ARG A 179 -2.31 -3.70 13.03
N GLY A 180 -1.49 -3.79 11.99
CA GLY A 180 -1.36 -2.74 10.98
C GLY A 180 -2.66 -2.44 10.26
N TRP A 181 -3.49 -3.45 10.04
CA TRP A 181 -4.79 -3.30 9.43
C TRP A 181 -5.81 -2.66 10.39
N VAL A 182 -5.82 -3.08 11.66
CA VAL A 182 -6.65 -2.47 12.71
C VAL A 182 -6.37 -0.96 12.80
N LEU A 183 -5.11 -0.57 12.82
CA LEU A 183 -4.71 0.84 12.84
C LEU A 183 -5.22 1.61 11.61
N ARG A 184 -5.15 1.02 10.41
CA ARG A 184 -5.68 1.63 9.18
C ARG A 184 -7.18 1.84 9.24
N ALA A 185 -7.91 0.83 9.71
CA ALA A 185 -9.35 0.88 9.83
C ALA A 185 -9.79 1.95 10.84
N LEU A 186 -9.19 1.96 12.02
CA LEU A 186 -9.49 2.93 13.06
C LEU A 186 -9.21 4.37 12.59
N PHE A 187 -8.05 4.62 12.01
CA PHE A 187 -7.72 5.95 11.51
C PHE A 187 -8.64 6.39 10.37
N GLY A 188 -8.93 5.49 9.44
CA GLY A 188 -9.87 5.74 8.35
C GLY A 188 -11.28 6.05 8.86
N LEU A 189 -11.78 5.30 9.85
CA LEU A 189 -13.05 5.54 10.51
C LEU A 189 -13.08 6.91 11.21
N VAL A 190 -12.06 7.22 12.00
CA VAL A 190 -11.95 8.51 12.70
C VAL A 190 -12.01 9.67 11.70
N LEU A 191 -11.27 9.60 10.59
CA LEU A 191 -11.32 10.63 9.54
C LEU A 191 -12.70 10.73 8.89
N GLY A 192 -13.31 9.59 8.53
CA GLY A 192 -14.60 9.55 7.88
C GLY A 192 -15.73 10.07 8.79
N LEU A 193 -15.75 9.63 10.05
CA LEU A 193 -16.72 10.09 11.05
C LEU A 193 -16.50 11.57 11.40
N TYR A 194 -15.25 12.00 11.57
CA TYR A 194 -14.94 13.40 11.79
C TYR A 194 -15.50 14.28 10.66
N TYR A 195 -15.32 13.88 9.41
CA TYR A 195 -15.87 14.62 8.27
C TYR A 195 -17.40 14.66 8.27
N ILE A 196 -18.06 13.55 8.64
CA ILE A 196 -19.54 13.49 8.71
C ILE A 196 -20.07 14.39 9.82
N PHE A 197 -19.54 14.29 11.04
CA PHE A 197 -20.09 14.98 12.19
C PHE A 197 -19.67 16.45 12.29
N VAL A 198 -18.48 16.78 11.86
CA VAL A 198 -17.94 18.15 11.95
C VAL A 198 -18.24 18.95 10.69
N GLN A 199 -18.92 18.33 9.71
CA GLN A 199 -19.41 18.91 8.47
C GLN A 199 -18.48 20.01 7.91
N GLN A 200 -17.61 19.65 6.98
CA GLN A 200 -16.80 20.60 6.21
C GLN A 200 -15.79 21.45 7.03
N LYS A 201 -15.73 21.31 8.36
CA LYS A 201 -14.83 22.09 9.21
C LYS A 201 -13.38 21.60 9.22
N ILE A 202 -13.00 20.65 8.35
CA ILE A 202 -11.56 20.34 8.12
C ILE A 202 -10.80 21.61 7.71
N GLN A 203 -11.46 22.55 7.07
CA GLN A 203 -10.90 23.89 6.81
C GLN A 203 -10.59 24.70 8.09
N ARG A 204 -11.24 24.37 9.21
CA ARG A 204 -11.05 25.04 10.52
C ARG A 204 -10.04 24.33 11.41
N LEU A 205 -9.60 23.11 11.08
CA LEU A 205 -8.44 22.56 11.75
C LEU A 205 -7.28 23.55 11.57
N SER A 206 -6.84 24.09 12.70
CA SER A 206 -5.75 25.05 12.70
C SER A 206 -4.61 24.52 11.82
N LYS A 207 -4.14 25.31 10.87
CA LYS A 207 -2.97 24.95 10.04
C LYS A 207 -1.81 24.48 10.91
N LYS A 208 -1.71 24.97 12.13
CA LYS A 208 -0.72 24.58 13.12
C LYS A 208 -0.87 23.11 13.53
N ILE A 209 -2.09 22.64 13.82
CA ILE A 209 -2.36 21.24 14.18
C ILE A 209 -2.06 20.34 12.98
N MET A 210 -2.50 20.70 11.79
CA MET A 210 -2.22 19.93 10.58
C MET A 210 -0.73 19.83 10.28
N ASN A 211 0.02 20.92 10.49
CA ASN A 211 1.48 20.91 10.36
C ASN A 211 2.14 19.98 11.38
N ILE A 212 1.70 20.01 12.64
CA ILE A 212 2.24 19.14 13.69
C ILE A 212 1.98 17.68 13.35
N VAL A 213 0.73 17.31 13.03
CA VAL A 213 0.35 15.94 12.68
C VAL A 213 1.14 15.46 11.45
N PHE A 214 1.24 16.29 10.41
CA PHE A 214 2.02 15.99 9.23
C PHE A 214 3.49 15.74 9.56
N SER A 215 4.13 16.63 10.34
CA SER A 215 5.55 16.52 10.68
C SER A 215 5.84 15.30 11.56
N VAL A 216 4.98 15.00 12.54
CA VAL A 216 5.11 13.81 13.39
C VAL A 216 5.01 12.53 12.55
N LEU A 217 3.97 12.40 11.73
CA LEU A 217 3.77 11.22 10.88
C LEU A 217 4.83 11.10 9.77
N LEU A 218 5.42 12.21 9.32
CA LEU A 218 6.50 12.20 8.34
C LEU A 218 7.77 11.55 8.90
N ILE A 219 8.11 11.83 10.15
CA ILE A 219 9.35 11.37 10.80
C ILE A 219 9.15 10.02 11.50
N ALA A 220 7.94 9.73 11.98
CA ALA A 220 7.63 8.54 12.77
C ALA A 220 8.22 7.22 12.25
N PRO A 221 8.01 6.82 10.97
CA PRO A 221 8.51 5.52 10.51
C PRO A 221 10.04 5.44 10.51
N LEU A 222 10.74 6.54 10.29
CA LEU A 222 12.20 6.57 10.34
C LEU A 222 12.71 6.41 11.77
N VAL A 223 12.08 7.10 12.72
CA VAL A 223 12.43 7.00 14.15
C VAL A 223 12.14 5.60 14.67
N PHE A 224 10.94 5.07 14.41
CA PHE A 224 10.59 3.72 14.88
C PHE A 224 11.43 2.62 14.24
N SER A 225 11.79 2.73 12.95
CA SER A 225 12.72 1.80 12.32
C SER A 225 14.10 1.84 12.97
N TYR A 226 14.60 3.04 13.30
CA TYR A 226 15.88 3.19 14.00
C TYR A 226 15.82 2.62 15.42
N LEU A 227 14.75 2.86 16.18
CA LEU A 227 14.57 2.30 17.52
C LEU A 227 14.42 0.76 17.48
N GLY A 228 13.73 0.23 16.47
CA GLY A 228 13.64 -1.20 16.22
C GLY A 228 15.03 -1.83 15.95
N TYR A 229 15.84 -1.19 15.11
CA TYR A 229 17.22 -1.61 14.88
C TYR A 229 18.08 -1.62 16.14
N LYS A 230 17.92 -0.61 17.00
CA LYS A 230 18.65 -0.53 18.28
C LYS A 230 18.14 -1.49 19.36
N GLY A 231 17.04 -2.19 19.12
CA GLY A 231 16.41 -3.05 20.12
C GLY A 231 15.85 -2.30 21.34
N ILE A 232 15.80 -0.95 21.28
CA ILE A 232 15.33 -0.10 22.39
C ILE A 232 13.83 -0.13 22.51
N PHE A 233 13.12 -0.37 21.41
CA PHE A 233 11.68 -0.31 21.33
C PHE A 233 11.11 -1.52 20.60
N ASN A 234 10.49 -2.41 21.36
CA ASN A 234 9.67 -3.47 20.82
C ASN A 234 8.22 -3.01 20.85
N VAL A 235 7.73 -2.42 19.75
CA VAL A 235 6.35 -1.91 19.62
C VAL A 235 5.33 -3.01 19.88
N PHE A 236 5.75 -4.26 19.83
CA PHE A 236 4.89 -5.43 19.80
C PHE A 236 5.11 -6.35 20.99
N ASP A 237 6.01 -5.99 21.92
CA ASP A 237 6.22 -6.75 23.14
C ASP A 237 5.02 -6.55 24.09
N MET A 238 3.99 -7.34 23.82
CA MET A 238 2.82 -7.42 24.71
C MET A 238 3.03 -8.44 25.84
N GLN A 239 4.13 -9.19 25.86
CA GLN A 239 4.43 -10.13 26.93
C GLN A 239 4.48 -9.46 28.31
N SER A 240 5.00 -8.25 28.38
CA SER A 240 5.06 -7.48 29.63
C SER A 240 3.70 -6.98 30.15
N TYR A 241 2.66 -7.07 29.31
CA TYR A 241 1.31 -6.56 29.63
C TYR A 241 0.24 -7.64 29.76
N MET A 242 0.51 -8.89 29.41
CA MET A 242 -0.49 -9.96 29.38
C MET A 242 -0.04 -11.20 30.20
N ASP A 243 0.08 -11.05 31.50
CA ASP A 243 0.42 -12.15 32.44
C ASP A 243 -0.64 -13.26 32.54
N ASN A 244 -1.73 -13.20 31.76
CA ASN A 244 -2.87 -14.13 31.97
C ASN A 244 -3.56 -14.61 30.67
N SER A 245 -2.92 -14.66 29.54
CA SER A 245 -3.60 -15.19 28.35
C SER A 245 -3.08 -16.57 27.92
N SER A 246 -3.99 -17.44 27.53
CA SER A 246 -3.79 -18.82 27.03
C SER A 246 -3.14 -18.87 25.62
N MET A 247 -2.38 -17.86 25.24
CA MET A 247 -1.62 -17.84 23.98
C MET A 247 -0.32 -18.63 24.15
N SER A 248 0.11 -19.37 23.13
CA SER A 248 1.37 -20.08 23.13
C SER A 248 2.52 -19.09 23.19
N GLU A 249 3.64 -19.44 23.86
CA GLU A 249 4.84 -18.58 23.94
C GLU A 249 5.36 -18.20 22.54
N ASP A 250 5.18 -19.05 21.53
CA ASP A 250 5.61 -18.81 20.14
C ASP A 250 4.78 -17.70 19.45
N ASP A 251 3.52 -17.50 19.85
CA ASP A 251 2.65 -16.45 19.29
C ASP A 251 2.94 -15.05 19.86
N LEU A 252 3.67 -14.98 20.96
CA LEU A 252 3.97 -13.76 21.70
C LEU A 252 5.31 -13.11 21.32
N VAL A 253 6.23 -13.85 20.71
CA VAL A 253 7.55 -13.34 20.31
C VAL A 253 7.42 -12.44 19.09
N ASP A 254 7.72 -11.15 19.25
CA ASP A 254 7.79 -10.25 18.10
C ASP A 254 9.05 -10.46 17.27
N THR A 255 8.88 -11.15 16.16
CA THR A 255 9.94 -11.42 15.20
C THR A 255 10.36 -10.18 14.38
N ARG A 256 9.67 -9.06 14.48
CA ARG A 256 9.89 -7.89 13.58
C ARG A 256 11.12 -7.09 13.96
N SER A 257 11.40 -6.89 15.23
CA SER A 257 12.64 -6.23 15.67
C SER A 257 13.87 -7.00 15.20
N PHE A 258 13.81 -8.33 15.26
CA PHE A 258 14.86 -9.21 14.76
C PHE A 258 15.08 -9.04 13.24
N LEU A 259 14.02 -8.85 12.45
CA LEU A 259 14.13 -8.60 11.01
C LEU A 259 14.90 -7.31 10.69
N TYR A 260 14.75 -6.25 11.49
CA TYR A 260 15.53 -5.03 11.32
C TYR A 260 17.01 -5.24 11.50
N ILE A 261 17.39 -6.06 12.50
CA ILE A 261 18.79 -6.40 12.78
C ILE A 261 19.36 -7.21 11.63
N LEU A 262 18.71 -8.30 11.23
CA LEU A 262 19.17 -9.17 10.13
C LEU A 262 19.37 -8.41 8.81
N VAL A 263 18.41 -7.56 8.46
CA VAL A 263 18.49 -6.74 7.24
C VAL A 263 19.67 -5.78 7.31
N GLN A 264 19.89 -5.14 8.45
CA GLN A 264 21.03 -4.23 8.62
C GLN A 264 22.37 -4.95 8.55
N GLU A 265 22.50 -6.07 9.24
CA GLU A 265 23.73 -6.89 9.21
C GLU A 265 24.06 -7.35 7.78
N LYS A 266 23.06 -7.79 7.02
CA LYS A 266 23.25 -8.20 5.62
C LYS A 266 23.69 -7.03 4.73
N LEU A 267 23.09 -5.84 4.91
CA LEU A 267 23.48 -4.63 4.18
C LEU A 267 24.87 -4.15 4.51
N GLU A 268 25.29 -4.24 5.77
CA GLU A 268 26.65 -3.88 6.22
C GLU A 268 27.68 -4.87 5.67
N ALA A 269 27.42 -6.19 5.79
CA ALA A 269 28.30 -7.24 5.27
C ALA A 269 28.50 -7.11 3.76
N SER A 270 27.46 -6.74 3.01
CA SER A 270 27.52 -6.52 1.56
C SER A 270 28.00 -5.13 1.15
N LYS A 271 28.29 -4.22 2.11
CA LYS A 271 28.64 -2.80 1.88
C LYS A 271 27.59 -2.07 1.02
N SER A 272 26.32 -2.45 1.14
CA SER A 272 25.24 -1.99 0.27
C SER A 272 24.22 -1.09 0.98
N VAL A 273 24.54 -0.52 2.15
CA VAL A 273 23.66 0.36 2.93
C VAL A 273 23.08 1.52 2.12
N VAL A 274 23.85 2.11 1.22
CA VAL A 274 23.41 3.28 0.43
C VAL A 274 22.52 2.88 -0.74
N GLY A 275 22.87 1.83 -1.47
CA GLY A 275 22.22 1.46 -2.74
C GLY A 275 21.39 0.17 -2.67
N GLY A 276 21.33 -0.48 -1.52
CA GLY A 276 20.64 -1.77 -1.32
C GLY A 276 21.32 -2.95 -2.02
N VAL A 277 20.82 -4.14 -1.78
CA VAL A 277 21.35 -5.38 -2.40
C VAL A 277 20.60 -5.79 -3.68
N GLY A 278 19.49 -5.14 -3.99
CA GLY A 278 18.58 -5.55 -5.07
C GLY A 278 17.60 -6.63 -4.62
N LEU A 279 16.77 -7.07 -5.58
CA LEU A 279 15.82 -8.18 -5.36
C LEU A 279 16.56 -9.51 -5.30
N ALA A 280 15.88 -10.57 -4.86
CA ALA A 280 16.36 -11.97 -4.80
C ALA A 280 17.51 -12.28 -3.83
N VAL A 281 18.11 -11.31 -3.20
CA VAL A 281 19.09 -11.55 -2.12
C VAL A 281 18.32 -11.91 -0.85
N SER A 282 18.73 -13.01 -0.19
CA SER A 282 18.17 -13.40 1.10
C SER A 282 18.91 -12.69 2.24
N TYR A 283 18.16 -12.24 3.24
CA TYR A 283 18.71 -11.77 4.52
C TYR A 283 18.63 -12.85 5.60
N TRP A 284 17.85 -13.90 5.37
CA TRP A 284 17.73 -15.05 6.26
C TRP A 284 17.71 -16.34 5.43
N ASP A 285 18.85 -16.95 5.29
CA ASP A 285 19.06 -18.12 4.41
C ASP A 285 18.42 -19.39 4.98
N ASP A 286 18.38 -19.53 6.32
CA ASP A 286 17.85 -20.72 7.01
C ASP A 286 16.31 -20.69 7.18
N PHE A 287 15.63 -19.64 6.74
CA PHE A 287 14.18 -19.46 6.93
C PHE A 287 13.34 -20.66 6.47
N ASN A 288 13.77 -21.36 5.43
CA ASN A 288 13.09 -22.53 4.89
C ASN A 288 13.77 -23.86 5.25
N ALA A 289 14.79 -23.86 6.12
CA ALA A 289 15.53 -25.07 6.48
C ALA A 289 14.64 -26.10 7.20
N GLU A 290 13.67 -25.64 7.97
CA GLU A 290 12.73 -26.48 8.71
C GLU A 290 11.48 -26.87 7.89
N SER A 291 11.22 -26.20 6.76
CA SER A 291 10.09 -26.56 5.89
C SER A 291 10.48 -27.74 4.99
N ASN A 292 9.57 -28.74 4.87
CA ASN A 292 9.67 -29.87 3.92
C ASN A 292 9.64 -29.47 2.44
N VAL A 293 10.13 -28.27 2.12
CA VAL A 293 10.22 -27.75 0.75
C VAL A 293 11.46 -28.37 0.11
N ASN A 294 11.29 -28.97 -1.08
CA ASN A 294 12.37 -29.55 -1.88
C ASN A 294 13.58 -28.61 -1.91
N GLU A 295 14.78 -29.14 -1.76
CA GLU A 295 16.05 -28.38 -1.70
C GLU A 295 16.22 -27.37 -2.85
N LEU A 296 15.66 -27.68 -4.02
CA LEU A 296 15.62 -26.80 -5.20
C LEU A 296 14.77 -25.53 -5.00
N ARG A 297 13.90 -25.48 -3.97
CA ARG A 297 13.05 -24.33 -3.61
C ARG A 297 13.57 -23.51 -2.44
N LYS A 298 14.74 -23.83 -1.89
CA LYS A 298 15.37 -23.06 -0.81
C LYS A 298 15.77 -21.67 -1.31
N ILE A 299 14.77 -20.82 -1.45
CA ILE A 299 14.98 -19.38 -1.52
C ILE A 299 14.88 -18.92 -0.08
N GLY A 300 15.96 -18.37 0.48
CA GLY A 300 15.89 -17.73 1.78
C GLY A 300 14.88 -16.58 1.78
N ARG A 301 14.65 -15.95 2.90
CA ARG A 301 13.69 -14.86 3.01
C ARG A 301 14.22 -13.59 2.32
N THR A 302 13.56 -13.14 1.24
CA THR A 302 13.98 -11.99 0.42
C THR A 302 13.14 -10.74 0.66
N SER A 303 12.01 -10.86 1.39
CA SER A 303 11.10 -9.77 1.73
C SER A 303 10.59 -9.87 3.15
N THR A 304 10.35 -8.73 3.77
CA THR A 304 9.78 -8.59 5.11
C THR A 304 8.31 -8.21 5.05
N GLU A 305 7.65 -8.22 6.20
CA GLU A 305 6.28 -7.72 6.35
C GLU A 305 6.20 -6.18 6.43
N SER A 306 7.34 -5.50 6.51
CA SER A 306 7.43 -4.04 6.53
C SER A 306 7.84 -3.49 5.17
N GLY A 307 6.98 -2.65 4.58
CA GLY A 307 7.26 -2.04 3.28
C GLY A 307 8.48 -1.13 3.26
N LEU A 308 8.70 -0.40 4.36
CA LEU A 308 9.87 0.47 4.49
C LEU A 308 11.16 -0.35 4.55
N LEU A 309 11.15 -1.45 5.31
CA LEU A 309 12.31 -2.33 5.47
C LEU A 309 12.64 -3.04 4.14
N ASN A 310 11.62 -3.45 3.37
CA ASN A 310 11.82 -4.02 2.04
C ASN A 310 12.51 -3.03 1.10
N VAL A 311 12.03 -1.79 1.05
CA VAL A 311 12.65 -0.75 0.20
C VAL A 311 14.06 -0.44 0.65
N TYR A 312 14.32 -0.45 1.97
CA TYR A 312 15.66 -0.28 2.51
C TYR A 312 16.60 -1.42 2.12
N PHE A 313 16.13 -2.66 2.21
CA PHE A 313 16.92 -3.82 1.84
C PHE A 313 17.25 -3.84 0.33
N TRP A 314 16.25 -3.59 -0.52
CA TRP A 314 16.42 -3.66 -1.97
C TRP A 314 17.14 -2.45 -2.56
N GLY A 315 16.86 -1.25 -2.07
CA GLY A 315 17.30 0.03 -2.65
C GLY A 315 18.15 0.91 -1.73
N GLY A 316 18.44 0.47 -0.52
CA GLY A 316 19.22 1.21 0.47
C GLY A 316 18.58 2.53 0.88
N ILE A 317 19.40 3.43 1.40
CA ILE A 317 18.98 4.80 1.78
C ILE A 317 18.40 5.56 0.57
N ILE A 318 18.95 5.37 -0.63
CA ILE A 318 18.45 6.02 -1.86
C ILE A 318 17.03 5.55 -2.16
N GLY A 319 16.78 4.23 -2.08
CA GLY A 319 15.43 3.66 -2.29
C GLY A 319 14.43 4.23 -1.29
N VAL A 320 14.77 4.23 0.01
CA VAL A 320 13.91 4.79 1.08
C VAL A 320 13.61 6.26 0.81
N PHE A 321 14.61 7.07 0.47
CA PHE A 321 14.41 8.48 0.18
C PHE A 321 13.46 8.72 -0.99
N LEU A 322 13.67 8.04 -2.11
CA LEU A 322 12.82 8.17 -3.30
C LEU A 322 11.40 7.68 -3.04
N TYR A 323 11.25 6.56 -2.34
CA TYR A 323 9.96 6.00 -1.96
C TYR A 323 9.17 6.95 -1.04
N SER A 324 9.81 7.45 0.02
CA SER A 324 9.20 8.38 0.97
C SER A 324 8.76 9.69 0.29
N MET A 325 9.53 10.20 -0.66
CA MET A 325 9.21 11.44 -1.37
C MET A 325 7.87 11.37 -2.11
N ILE A 326 7.46 10.20 -2.63
CA ILE A 326 6.14 10.05 -3.28
C ILE A 326 5.02 10.27 -2.24
N TYR A 327 5.13 9.64 -1.07
CA TYR A 327 4.15 9.79 0.02
C TYR A 327 4.09 11.23 0.54
N TRP A 328 5.26 11.80 0.82
CA TRP A 328 5.36 13.15 1.38
C TRP A 328 4.80 14.20 0.42
N MET A 329 5.13 14.12 -0.86
CA MET A 329 4.60 15.05 -1.86
C MET A 329 3.09 14.87 -2.03
N ALA A 330 2.59 13.64 -2.16
CA ALA A 330 1.16 13.41 -2.33
C ALA A 330 0.38 13.92 -1.11
N ALA A 331 0.83 13.61 0.11
CA ALA A 331 0.22 14.10 1.34
C ALA A 331 0.29 15.62 1.45
N TYR A 332 1.46 16.24 1.21
CA TYR A 332 1.63 17.69 1.25
C TYR A 332 0.69 18.41 0.28
N TYR A 333 0.65 17.99 -0.98
CA TYR A 333 -0.22 18.60 -1.97
C TYR A 333 -1.71 18.35 -1.65
N GLY A 334 -2.06 17.17 -1.16
CA GLY A 334 -3.41 16.84 -0.71
C GLY A 334 -3.86 17.73 0.44
N ILE A 335 -3.07 17.85 1.48
CA ILE A 335 -3.43 18.57 2.72
C ILE A 335 -3.38 20.08 2.53
N PHE A 336 -2.25 20.61 2.02
CA PHE A 336 -1.96 22.04 2.07
C PHE A 336 -2.21 22.81 0.77
N ARG A 337 -2.32 22.10 -0.36
CA ARG A 337 -2.45 22.71 -1.69
C ARG A 337 -3.75 22.36 -2.41
N SER A 338 -4.71 21.77 -1.71
CA SER A 338 -6.02 21.42 -2.27
C SER A 338 -7.11 22.38 -1.83
N LYS A 339 -8.04 22.68 -2.74
CA LYS A 339 -9.23 23.47 -2.46
C LYS A 339 -10.34 22.61 -1.83
N ASN A 340 -10.44 21.33 -2.21
CA ASN A 340 -11.50 20.43 -1.76
C ASN A 340 -11.10 19.56 -0.57
N ASN A 341 -12.08 19.19 0.23
CA ASN A 341 -11.90 18.35 1.41
C ASN A 341 -11.61 16.89 1.05
N PHE A 342 -12.05 16.43 -0.13
CA PHE A 342 -11.76 15.10 -0.62
C PHE A 342 -10.25 14.82 -0.69
N CYS A 343 -9.51 15.72 -1.36
CA CYS A 343 -8.05 15.60 -1.43
C CYS A 343 -7.35 15.76 -0.06
N LYS A 344 -7.92 16.60 0.85
CA LYS A 344 -7.37 16.77 2.20
C LYS A 344 -7.51 15.50 3.03
N LEU A 345 -8.68 14.84 2.99
CA LEU A 345 -8.91 13.57 3.67
C LEU A 345 -7.98 12.47 3.16
N ILE A 346 -7.86 12.36 1.84
CA ILE A 346 -6.93 11.42 1.21
C ILE A 346 -5.49 11.75 1.59
N GLY A 347 -5.09 13.02 1.59
CA GLY A 347 -3.74 13.44 1.99
C GLY A 347 -3.41 13.07 3.43
N LEU A 348 -4.35 13.26 4.36
CA LEU A 348 -4.21 12.82 5.76
C LEU A 348 -4.09 11.29 5.87
N PHE A 349 -4.86 10.56 5.08
CA PHE A 349 -4.77 9.11 5.05
C PHE A 349 -3.44 8.62 4.47
N ILE A 350 -2.93 9.26 3.42
CA ILE A 350 -1.63 8.94 2.81
C ILE A 350 -0.48 9.14 3.82
N ILE A 351 -0.45 10.27 4.54
CA ILE A 351 0.64 10.50 5.51
C ILE A 351 0.54 9.55 6.69
N PHE A 352 -0.67 9.15 7.09
CA PHE A 352 -0.85 8.12 8.10
C PHE A 352 -0.34 6.76 7.61
N ARG A 353 -0.66 6.36 6.37
CA ARG A 353 -0.16 5.13 5.75
C ARG A 353 1.36 5.10 5.68
N TRP A 354 1.99 6.22 5.37
CA TRP A 354 3.43 6.39 5.50
C TRP A 354 3.87 6.22 6.95
N GLY A 355 3.19 6.87 7.89
CA GLY A 355 3.50 6.82 9.33
C GLY A 355 3.58 5.41 9.91
N ILE A 356 2.78 4.46 9.38
CA ILE A 356 2.77 3.05 9.81
C ILE A 356 3.58 2.12 8.90
N SER A 357 4.29 2.63 7.89
CA SER A 357 5.00 1.80 6.91
C SER A 357 6.14 0.96 7.50
N PHE A 358 6.59 1.29 8.73
CA PHE A 358 7.58 0.50 9.46
C PHE A 358 7.02 -0.85 9.95
N VAL A 359 5.70 -1.00 10.04
CA VAL A 359 5.02 -2.25 10.47
C VAL A 359 4.09 -2.83 9.43
N ASP A 360 3.84 -2.10 8.35
CA ASP A 360 2.86 -2.45 7.33
C ASP A 360 3.52 -2.72 5.98
N GLU A 361 2.96 -3.63 5.19
CA GLU A 361 3.48 -4.00 3.87
C GLU A 361 2.70 -3.31 2.74
N PRO A 362 3.07 -2.08 2.32
CA PRO A 362 2.44 -1.42 1.19
C PRO A 362 3.03 -1.82 -0.19
N ASN A 363 4.03 -2.71 -0.24
CA ASN A 363 4.81 -2.96 -1.46
C ASN A 363 4.35 -4.17 -2.29
N CYS A 364 3.21 -4.78 -1.96
CA CYS A 364 2.70 -5.91 -2.72
C CYS A 364 1.64 -5.49 -3.75
N TRP A 365 1.53 -6.26 -4.84
CA TRP A 365 0.47 -6.12 -5.83
C TRP A 365 -0.86 -6.59 -5.26
N VAL A 366 -1.57 -5.70 -4.59
CA VAL A 366 -2.93 -5.91 -4.10
C VAL A 366 -3.78 -4.71 -4.42
N CYS A 367 -5.07 -4.90 -4.65
CA CYS A 367 -5.99 -3.81 -5.01
C CYS A 367 -5.97 -2.65 -4.01
N SER A 368 -5.78 -2.96 -2.72
CA SER A 368 -5.68 -1.92 -1.67
C SER A 368 -4.50 -0.98 -1.89
N ASN A 369 -3.35 -1.50 -2.33
CA ASN A 369 -2.15 -0.70 -2.58
C ASN A 369 -2.25 0.07 -3.90
N ILE A 370 -2.76 -0.56 -4.96
CA ILE A 370 -3.05 0.12 -6.23
C ILE A 370 -3.98 1.32 -5.97
N MET A 371 -5.01 1.13 -5.15
CA MET A 371 -5.94 2.19 -4.77
C MET A 371 -5.26 3.31 -3.99
N LEU A 372 -4.32 3.00 -3.11
CA LEU A 372 -3.53 3.99 -2.38
C LEU A 372 -2.70 4.87 -3.33
N TYR A 373 -1.98 4.27 -4.29
CA TYR A 373 -1.22 5.03 -5.29
C TYR A 373 -2.11 5.83 -6.23
N PHE A 374 -3.26 5.30 -6.55
CA PHE A 374 -4.27 6.04 -7.28
C PHE A 374 -4.74 7.29 -6.49
N PHE A 375 -4.95 7.18 -5.19
CA PHE A 375 -5.25 8.31 -4.32
C PHE A 375 -4.09 9.30 -4.23
N MET A 376 -2.84 8.82 -4.20
CA MET A 376 -1.68 9.70 -4.31
C MET A 376 -1.71 10.50 -5.61
N GLY A 377 -2.08 9.86 -6.71
CA GLY A 377 -2.24 10.52 -8.00
C GLY A 377 -3.30 11.62 -7.99
N ILE A 378 -4.42 11.42 -7.32
CA ILE A 378 -5.45 12.45 -7.12
C ILE A 378 -4.84 13.67 -6.42
N CYS A 379 -4.09 13.43 -5.35
CA CYS A 379 -3.43 14.50 -4.59
C CYS A 379 -2.31 15.20 -5.40
N LEU A 380 -1.63 14.50 -6.28
CA LEU A 380 -0.58 15.08 -7.14
C LEU A 380 -1.15 15.81 -8.36
N ASN A 381 -2.37 15.52 -8.78
CA ASN A 381 -3.02 16.14 -9.94
C ASN A 381 -3.57 17.53 -9.59
N LYS A 382 -2.92 18.56 -10.12
CA LYS A 382 -3.28 19.98 -9.91
C LYS A 382 -4.72 20.29 -10.32
N LYS A 383 -5.21 19.69 -11.42
CA LYS A 383 -6.58 19.92 -11.92
C LYS A 383 -7.60 19.43 -10.90
N ILE A 384 -7.44 18.21 -10.36
CA ILE A 384 -8.39 17.64 -9.39
C ILE A 384 -8.33 18.39 -8.05
N ARG A 385 -7.16 18.75 -7.57
CA ARG A 385 -7.00 19.53 -6.32
C ARG A 385 -7.67 20.92 -6.36
N ASN A 386 -7.83 21.49 -7.55
CA ASN A 386 -8.44 22.80 -7.74
C ASN A 386 -9.95 22.77 -7.94
N LEU A 387 -10.57 21.59 -8.07
CA LEU A 387 -12.02 21.44 -8.08
C LEU A 387 -12.60 21.82 -6.72
N ASP A 388 -13.83 22.31 -6.70
CA ASP A 388 -14.56 22.61 -5.48
C ASP A 388 -15.20 21.36 -4.85
N ASP A 389 -15.63 21.47 -3.60
CA ASP A 389 -16.25 20.37 -2.86
C ASP A 389 -17.63 19.99 -3.44
N GLU A 390 -18.38 20.94 -3.96
CA GLU A 390 -19.70 20.65 -4.53
C GLU A 390 -19.58 19.81 -5.81
N PHE A 391 -18.60 20.15 -6.66
CA PHE A 391 -18.29 19.35 -7.84
C PHE A 391 -17.88 17.94 -7.44
N MET A 392 -16.97 17.81 -6.45
CA MET A 392 -16.51 16.52 -5.96
C MET A 392 -17.66 15.68 -5.39
N GLN A 393 -18.55 16.27 -4.61
CA GLN A 393 -19.72 15.58 -4.06
C GLN A 393 -20.68 15.11 -5.15
N ARG A 394 -20.96 15.92 -6.16
CA ARG A 394 -21.83 15.53 -7.30
C ARG A 394 -21.21 14.39 -8.11
N TYR A 395 -19.89 14.43 -8.34
CA TYR A 395 -19.21 13.45 -9.17
C TYR A 395 -18.94 12.13 -8.47
N LEU A 396 -18.71 12.16 -7.16
CA LEU A 396 -18.39 10.99 -6.35
C LEU A 396 -19.61 10.40 -5.64
N LYS A 397 -20.79 11.07 -5.77
CA LYS A 397 -22.03 10.54 -5.20
C LYS A 397 -22.33 9.20 -5.87
N ILE A 398 -21.94 8.13 -5.19
CA ILE A 398 -22.20 6.75 -5.62
C ILE A 398 -23.68 6.49 -5.37
N GLU A 399 -24.45 6.45 -6.45
CA GLU A 399 -25.86 6.11 -6.45
C GLU A 399 -26.10 4.62 -6.26
#